data_2d955731b1d7d25b1863960a11fe1d1a
#
_entry.id   2d955731b1d7d25b1863960a11fe1d1a
#
_cell.length_a   1.000
_cell.length_b   1.000
_cell.length_c   1.000
_cell.angle_alpha   90.00
_cell.angle_beta   90.00
_cell.angle_gamma   90.00
#
_symmetry.space_group_name_H-M   'P 1'
#
loop_
_entity.id
_entity.type
_entity.pdbx_description
1 polymer ?
#
loop_
_entity_poly.entity_id
_entity_poly.type
_entity_poly.pdbx_seq_one_letter_code
_entity_poly.pdbx_strand_id
1 'polypeptide(L)'
;MTKLTYRRRRDLGQSDKSKQAVASFVAVCAVFLILSAAGLAQELAATLTGTVTDPSGALVAGATVVVHSNETGVDVRSVTTTNTGSFNITNLPAGRYTVTVKEAGFQTYVANEVVLNVAEKHTLDVQLKTGKTTETVEVVAENTPIQTPTAEESGTVTGD
;
A
#
# COMPACT_ATOMS: atom_id res chain seq x y z
N MET A 1 -24.94 -78.81 -41.66
CA MET A 1 -24.63 -78.39 -40.31
C MET A 1 -23.66 -77.22 -40.41
N THR A 2 -24.19 -76.00 -40.40
CA THR A 2 -23.42 -74.78 -40.62
C THR A 2 -23.41 -74.00 -39.32
N LYS A 3 -22.23 -73.83 -38.67
CA LYS A 3 -22.06 -73.06 -37.45
C LYS A 3 -21.80 -71.57 -37.82
N LEU A 4 -22.72 -70.73 -37.42
CA LEU A 4 -22.52 -69.25 -37.47
C LEU A 4 -21.54 -68.85 -36.36
N THR A 5 -20.44 -68.31 -36.79
CA THR A 5 -19.52 -67.58 -35.89
C THR A 5 -19.91 -66.13 -35.91
N TYR A 6 -20.65 -65.66 -34.85
CA TYR A 6 -20.99 -64.26 -34.67
C TYR A 6 -19.76 -63.48 -34.10
N ARG A 7 -19.27 -62.60 -34.90
CA ARG A 7 -18.11 -61.75 -34.66
C ARG A 7 -18.45 -60.65 -33.62
N ARG A 8 -18.04 -60.81 -32.41
CA ARG A 8 -18.05 -59.77 -31.37
C ARG A 8 -16.86 -58.84 -31.57
N ARG A 9 -17.02 -57.84 -32.43
CA ARG A 9 -16.07 -56.74 -32.62
C ARG A 9 -16.84 -55.43 -32.66
N ARG A 10 -17.10 -54.81 -31.53
CA ARG A 10 -17.46 -53.36 -31.48
C ARG A 10 -17.63 -52.87 -30.05
N ASP A 11 -16.62 -52.93 -29.21
CA ASP A 11 -16.70 -52.18 -27.93
C ASP A 11 -15.34 -51.71 -27.39
N LEU A 12 -14.27 -51.73 -28.13
CA LEU A 12 -12.95 -51.30 -27.64
C LEU A 12 -12.55 -49.88 -27.99
N GLY A 13 -13.38 -49.14 -28.76
CA GLY A 13 -13.01 -47.79 -29.21
C GLY A 13 -13.68 -46.62 -28.51
N GLN A 14 -14.67 -46.88 -27.62
CA GLN A 14 -15.48 -45.79 -27.06
C GLN A 14 -15.05 -45.44 -25.63
N SER A 15 -14.39 -46.37 -24.91
CA SER A 15 -13.90 -46.15 -23.57
C SER A 15 -12.69 -45.19 -23.47
N ASP A 16 -11.85 -45.11 -24.49
CA ASP A 16 -10.64 -44.26 -24.44
C ASP A 16 -10.91 -42.81 -24.68
N LYS A 17 -11.88 -42.50 -25.56
CA LYS A 17 -12.24 -41.09 -25.89
C LYS A 17 -12.88 -40.38 -24.70
N SER A 18 -13.70 -41.10 -23.90
CA SER A 18 -14.32 -40.54 -22.69
C SER A 18 -13.28 -40.30 -21.58
N LYS A 19 -12.32 -41.21 -21.42
CA LYS A 19 -11.22 -41.02 -20.46
C LYS A 19 -10.28 -39.89 -20.83
N GLN A 20 -10.01 -39.72 -22.13
CA GLN A 20 -9.21 -38.58 -22.62
C GLN A 20 -9.94 -37.24 -22.45
N ALA A 21 -11.24 -37.19 -22.69
CA ALA A 21 -12.04 -35.99 -22.47
C ALA A 21 -12.10 -35.59 -20.99
N VAL A 22 -12.28 -36.56 -20.09
CA VAL A 22 -12.26 -36.32 -18.64
C VAL A 22 -10.88 -35.87 -18.17
N ALA A 23 -9.80 -36.51 -18.64
CA ALA A 23 -8.43 -36.13 -18.31
C ALA A 23 -8.09 -34.72 -18.79
N SER A 24 -8.56 -34.34 -19.99
CA SER A 24 -8.37 -32.99 -20.52
C SER A 24 -9.14 -31.94 -19.73
N PHE A 25 -10.36 -32.26 -19.31
CA PHE A 25 -11.17 -31.35 -18.49
C PHE A 25 -10.55 -31.14 -17.09
N VAL A 26 -10.07 -32.21 -16.45
CA VAL A 26 -9.37 -32.14 -15.17
C VAL A 26 -8.08 -31.32 -15.28
N ALA A 27 -7.31 -31.49 -16.36
CA ALA A 27 -6.10 -30.72 -16.61
C ALA A 27 -6.40 -29.21 -16.77
N VAL A 28 -7.46 -28.85 -17.51
CA VAL A 28 -7.88 -27.44 -17.68
C VAL A 28 -8.36 -26.85 -16.34
N CYS A 29 -9.13 -27.58 -15.55
CA CYS A 29 -9.55 -27.13 -14.23
C CYS A 29 -8.37 -26.97 -13.26
N ALA A 30 -7.38 -27.86 -13.32
CA ALA A 30 -6.17 -27.75 -12.51
C ALA A 30 -5.34 -26.51 -12.86
N VAL A 31 -5.20 -26.20 -14.15
CA VAL A 31 -4.53 -24.96 -14.62
C VAL A 31 -5.29 -23.72 -14.16
N PHE A 32 -6.62 -23.74 -14.23
CA PHE A 32 -7.45 -22.62 -13.75
C PHE A 32 -7.33 -22.40 -12.24
N LEU A 33 -7.25 -23.47 -11.45
CA LEU A 33 -7.02 -23.43 -10.00
C LEU A 33 -5.64 -22.87 -9.64
N ILE A 34 -4.61 -23.17 -10.43
CA ILE A 34 -3.25 -22.65 -10.20
C ILE A 34 -3.17 -21.16 -10.55
N LEU A 35 -3.84 -20.69 -11.62
CA LEU A 35 -3.88 -19.28 -11.99
C LEU A 35 -4.66 -18.43 -10.97
N SER A 36 -5.67 -18.96 -10.29
CA SER A 36 -6.43 -18.22 -9.28
C SER A 36 -5.65 -17.97 -7.98
N ALA A 37 -4.62 -18.77 -7.68
CA ALA A 37 -3.79 -18.59 -6.49
C ALA A 37 -2.80 -17.41 -6.60
N ALA A 38 -2.49 -16.93 -7.80
CA ALA A 38 -1.58 -15.81 -8.03
C ALA A 38 -2.18 -14.43 -7.71
N GLY A 39 -3.51 -14.33 -7.53
CA GLY A 39 -4.22 -13.07 -7.27
C GLY A 39 -4.20 -12.57 -5.83
N LEU A 40 -3.71 -13.33 -4.87
CA LEU A 40 -3.81 -13.00 -3.43
C LEU A 40 -2.58 -12.29 -2.86
N ALA A 41 -1.55 -12.04 -3.66
CA ALA A 41 -0.35 -11.34 -3.23
C ALA A 41 -0.41 -9.83 -3.55
N GLN A 42 -1.54 -9.17 -3.33
CA GLN A 42 -1.58 -7.71 -3.31
C GLN A 42 -1.05 -7.25 -1.95
N GLU A 43 0.21 -6.85 -1.94
CA GLU A 43 0.82 -6.19 -0.79
C GLU A 43 0.08 -4.86 -0.59
N LEU A 44 -0.76 -4.80 0.44
CA LEU A 44 -1.53 -3.63 0.82
C LEU A 44 -0.59 -2.64 1.51
N ALA A 45 0.19 -1.93 0.72
CA ALA A 45 1.18 -0.98 1.18
C ALA A 45 0.55 0.41 1.41
N ALA A 46 1.06 1.13 2.41
CA ALA A 46 0.74 2.51 2.65
C ALA A 46 1.55 3.45 1.75
N THR A 47 1.07 4.68 1.65
CA THR A 47 1.75 5.79 0.97
C THR A 47 1.90 6.95 1.94
N LEU A 48 3.11 7.48 2.06
CA LEU A 48 3.41 8.70 2.82
C LEU A 48 3.67 9.85 1.84
N THR A 49 2.87 10.90 1.94
CA THR A 49 3.01 12.12 1.14
C THR A 49 3.17 13.33 2.05
N GLY A 50 3.63 14.44 1.52
CA GLY A 50 3.68 15.69 2.27
C GLY A 50 4.40 16.78 1.54
N THR A 51 4.42 17.97 2.18
CA THR A 51 5.09 19.16 1.69
C THR A 51 6.04 19.69 2.74
N VAL A 52 7.22 20.12 2.32
CA VAL A 52 8.22 20.73 3.19
C VAL A 52 8.26 22.23 2.93
N THR A 53 8.07 23.01 3.99
CA THR A 53 8.08 24.48 3.97
C THR A 53 9.10 25.03 4.96
N ASP A 54 9.50 26.28 4.74
CA ASP A 54 10.27 27.08 5.67
C ASP A 54 9.35 27.84 6.66
N PRO A 55 9.88 28.60 7.65
CA PRO A 55 9.06 29.35 8.59
C PRO A 55 8.20 30.46 7.96
N SER A 56 8.52 30.90 6.75
CA SER A 56 7.73 31.88 5.98
C SER A 56 6.60 31.22 5.16
N GLY A 57 6.56 29.89 5.11
CA GLY A 57 5.66 29.12 4.28
C GLY A 57 6.17 28.89 2.85
N ALA A 58 7.41 29.31 2.54
CA ALA A 58 7.99 29.03 1.23
C ALA A 58 8.35 27.54 1.10
N LEU A 59 8.17 27.00 -0.12
CA LEU A 59 8.42 25.59 -0.43
C LEU A 59 9.92 25.30 -0.42
N VAL A 60 10.33 24.22 0.25
CA VAL A 60 11.73 23.80 0.35
C VAL A 60 11.99 22.63 -0.61
N ALA A 61 12.69 22.91 -1.71
CA ALA A 61 13.13 21.93 -2.67
C ALA A 61 14.48 21.34 -2.25
N GLY A 62 14.73 20.07 -2.60
CA GLY A 62 16.02 19.42 -2.36
C GLY A 62 16.18 18.81 -0.97
N ALA A 63 15.23 19.00 -0.06
CA ALA A 63 15.29 18.42 1.26
C ALA A 63 15.25 16.87 1.21
N THR A 64 16.11 16.23 1.96
CA THR A 64 16.18 14.77 2.06
C THR A 64 15.21 14.27 3.13
N VAL A 65 14.27 13.43 2.73
CA VAL A 65 13.30 12.76 3.61
C VAL A 65 13.69 11.30 3.76
N VAL A 66 14.00 10.87 4.99
CA VAL A 66 14.36 9.49 5.33
C VAL A 66 13.26 8.89 6.19
N VAL A 67 12.80 7.69 5.83
CA VAL A 67 11.81 6.92 6.60
C VAL A 67 12.51 5.73 7.23
N HIS A 68 12.55 5.74 8.55
CA HIS A 68 13.14 4.70 9.40
C HIS A 68 12.03 3.83 10.00
N SER A 69 12.15 2.51 9.88
CA SER A 69 11.19 1.57 10.50
C SER A 69 11.56 1.34 11.97
N ASN A 70 10.65 1.66 12.87
CA ASN A 70 10.85 1.46 14.31
C ASN A 70 10.78 -0.04 14.69
N GLU A 71 10.19 -0.88 13.84
CA GLU A 71 10.07 -2.32 14.07
C GLU A 71 11.32 -3.09 13.64
N THR A 72 11.91 -2.71 12.51
CA THR A 72 13.09 -3.40 11.96
C THR A 72 14.41 -2.69 12.26
N GLY A 73 14.36 -1.43 12.71
CA GLY A 73 15.53 -0.62 13.03
C GLY A 73 16.37 -0.21 11.81
N VAL A 74 15.76 -0.17 10.61
CA VAL A 74 16.47 0.19 9.37
C VAL A 74 15.76 1.31 8.61
N ASP A 75 16.53 2.04 7.80
CA ASP A 75 15.98 3.02 6.87
C ASP A 75 15.37 2.29 5.67
N VAL A 76 14.06 2.38 5.53
CA VAL A 76 13.32 1.67 4.48
C VAL A 76 13.22 2.47 3.19
N ARG A 77 13.25 3.80 3.26
CA ARG A 77 13.20 4.70 2.09
C ARG A 77 13.90 6.01 2.37
N SER A 78 14.49 6.56 1.32
CA SER A 78 15.02 7.92 1.29
C SER A 78 14.63 8.58 -0.03
N VAL A 79 14.06 9.77 0.01
CA VAL A 79 13.67 10.55 -1.18
C VAL A 79 14.05 12.00 -0.98
N THR A 80 14.09 12.75 -2.09
CA THR A 80 14.34 14.19 -2.07
C THR A 80 13.08 14.93 -2.47
N THR A 81 12.78 16.07 -1.83
CA THR A 81 11.64 16.90 -2.19
C THR A 81 11.78 17.49 -3.60
N THR A 82 10.67 17.57 -4.29
CA THR A 82 10.58 18.17 -5.64
C THR A 82 10.80 19.68 -5.60
N ASN A 83 10.84 20.33 -6.77
CA ASN A 83 10.90 21.80 -6.89
C ASN A 83 9.69 22.50 -6.24
N THR A 84 8.61 21.78 -6.00
CA THR A 84 7.42 22.24 -5.29
C THR A 84 7.42 21.85 -3.81
N GLY A 85 8.57 21.48 -3.24
CA GLY A 85 8.72 21.09 -1.84
C GLY A 85 7.98 19.80 -1.45
N SER A 86 7.36 19.10 -2.41
CA SER A 86 6.55 17.91 -2.13
C SER A 86 7.37 16.63 -2.22
N PHE A 87 6.97 15.63 -1.42
CA PHE A 87 7.50 14.28 -1.47
C PHE A 87 6.36 13.25 -1.52
N ASN A 88 6.67 12.09 -2.10
CA ASN A 88 5.75 10.97 -2.18
C ASN A 88 6.54 9.66 -2.06
N ILE A 89 6.23 8.88 -1.04
CA ILE A 89 6.87 7.61 -0.73
C ILE A 89 5.79 6.53 -0.74
N THR A 90 5.87 5.65 -1.71
CA THR A 90 4.93 4.54 -1.92
C THR A 90 5.52 3.21 -1.43
N ASN A 91 4.68 2.19 -1.33
CA ASN A 91 5.07 0.83 -0.97
C ASN A 91 5.75 0.73 0.42
N LEU A 92 5.19 1.45 1.39
CA LEU A 92 5.57 1.30 2.80
C LEU A 92 4.66 0.25 3.44
N PRO A 93 5.20 -0.82 4.06
CA PRO A 93 4.42 -1.72 4.88
C PRO A 93 3.65 -0.97 5.97
N ALA A 94 2.54 -1.52 6.43
CA ALA A 94 1.89 -0.98 7.63
C ALA A 94 2.83 -1.15 8.83
N GLY A 95 2.93 -0.14 9.69
CA GLY A 95 3.86 -0.16 10.82
C GLY A 95 4.11 1.21 11.41
N ARG A 96 5.06 1.30 12.34
CA ARG A 96 5.51 2.54 12.98
C ARG A 96 6.83 2.99 12.41
N TYR A 97 6.92 4.28 12.14
CA TYR A 97 8.06 4.90 11.47
C TYR A 97 8.52 6.16 12.17
N THR A 98 9.80 6.46 12.03
CA THR A 98 10.39 7.77 12.32
C THR A 98 10.74 8.42 10.99
N VAL A 99 10.22 9.61 10.74
CA VAL A 99 10.48 10.37 9.51
C VAL A 99 11.44 11.52 9.83
N THR A 100 12.58 11.51 9.17
CA THR A 100 13.61 12.54 9.34
C THR A 100 13.73 13.38 8.07
N VAL A 101 13.65 14.70 8.20
CA VAL A 101 13.83 15.64 7.08
C VAL A 101 15.04 16.53 7.34
N LYS A 102 15.95 16.58 6.35
CA LYS A 102 17.21 17.35 6.43
C LYS A 102 17.38 18.22 5.18
N GLU A 103 17.75 19.49 5.42
CA GLU A 103 18.14 20.42 4.36
C GLU A 103 19.21 21.38 4.89
N ALA A 104 20.11 21.81 4.00
CA ALA A 104 21.17 22.75 4.37
C ALA A 104 20.59 24.10 4.81
N GLY A 105 21.05 24.65 5.95
CA GLY A 105 20.56 25.91 6.51
C GLY A 105 19.30 25.77 7.40
N PHE A 106 18.81 24.55 7.58
CA PHE A 106 17.67 24.24 8.44
C PHE A 106 18.06 23.24 9.55
N GLN A 107 17.33 23.29 10.65
CA GLN A 107 17.42 22.27 11.69
C GLN A 107 16.85 20.96 11.18
N THR A 108 17.41 19.82 11.62
CA THR A 108 16.86 18.50 11.31
C THR A 108 15.49 18.36 11.95
N TYR A 109 14.49 18.06 11.15
CA TYR A 109 13.14 17.74 11.64
C TYR A 109 13.01 16.23 11.83
N VAL A 110 12.47 15.80 12.95
CA VAL A 110 12.23 14.38 13.25
C VAL A 110 10.78 14.22 13.73
N ALA A 111 9.98 13.48 12.98
CA ALA A 111 8.65 13.06 13.39
C ALA A 111 8.74 11.62 13.89
N ASN A 112 8.55 11.43 15.19
CA ASN A 112 8.49 10.12 15.82
C ASN A 112 7.08 9.55 15.75
N GLU A 113 6.95 8.22 15.85
CA GLU A 113 5.68 7.50 15.96
C GLU A 113 4.67 7.77 14.83
N VAL A 114 5.15 7.94 13.60
CA VAL A 114 4.28 8.00 12.41
C VAL A 114 3.71 6.61 12.17
N VAL A 115 2.41 6.44 12.42
CA VAL A 115 1.71 5.16 12.23
C VAL A 115 1.11 5.12 10.83
N LEU A 116 1.47 4.12 10.05
CA LEU A 116 0.92 3.86 8.73
C LEU A 116 0.07 2.59 8.76
N ASN A 117 -1.21 2.71 8.42
CA ASN A 117 -2.12 1.56 8.32
C ASN A 117 -2.12 0.98 6.91
N VAL A 118 -2.64 -0.22 6.77
CA VAL A 118 -2.76 -0.92 5.50
C VAL A 118 -3.56 -0.09 4.49
N ALA A 119 -3.02 0.07 3.28
CA ALA A 119 -3.61 0.85 2.18
C ALA A 119 -3.89 2.33 2.51
N GLU A 120 -3.31 2.86 3.59
CA GLU A 120 -3.46 4.25 3.99
C GLU A 120 -2.63 5.18 3.11
N LYS A 121 -3.21 6.34 2.80
CA LYS A 121 -2.48 7.50 2.30
C LYS A 121 -2.34 8.51 3.43
N HIS A 122 -1.19 8.51 4.07
CA HIS A 122 -0.85 9.42 5.16
C HIS A 122 -0.22 10.70 4.61
N THR A 123 -0.64 11.86 5.13
CA THR A 123 -0.06 13.16 4.76
C THR A 123 0.70 13.73 5.95
N LEU A 124 1.98 14.04 5.75
CA LEU A 124 2.86 14.65 6.75
C LEU A 124 3.43 15.96 6.19
N ASP A 125 2.83 17.09 6.53
CA ASP A 125 3.35 18.38 6.19
C ASP A 125 4.38 18.83 7.22
N VAL A 126 5.54 19.28 6.73
CA VAL A 126 6.71 19.58 7.54
C VAL A 126 7.07 21.05 7.40
N GLN A 127 7.16 21.75 8.53
CA GLN A 127 7.74 23.10 8.57
C GLN A 127 9.13 23.04 9.21
N LEU A 128 10.16 23.31 8.40
CA LEU A 128 11.55 23.35 8.87
C LEU A 128 11.80 24.66 9.63
N LYS A 129 12.69 24.62 10.62
CA LYS A 129 13.18 25.81 11.32
C LYS A 129 14.57 26.16 10.80
N THR A 130 14.84 27.45 10.59
CA THR A 130 16.18 27.92 10.22
C THR A 130 17.17 27.64 11.36
N GLY A 131 18.35 27.16 11.03
CA GLY A 131 19.36 26.79 12.03
C GLY A 131 20.43 25.87 11.42
N LYS A 132 21.31 25.38 12.29
CA LYS A 132 22.31 24.41 11.86
C LYS A 132 21.68 23.03 11.72
N THR A 133 22.02 22.31 10.67
CA THR A 133 21.53 20.95 10.41
C THR A 133 21.88 19.94 11.53
N THR A 134 22.84 20.29 12.41
CA THR A 134 23.19 19.50 13.61
C THR A 134 22.20 19.65 14.77
N GLU A 135 21.30 20.66 14.70
CA GLU A 135 20.24 20.83 15.68
C GLU A 135 19.01 20.04 15.24
N THR A 136 18.36 19.34 16.19
CA THR A 136 17.20 18.47 15.89
C THR A 136 15.96 19.01 16.61
N VAL A 137 14.86 19.04 15.89
CA VAL A 137 13.53 19.30 16.44
C VAL A 137 12.72 18.01 16.35
N GLU A 138 12.40 17.44 17.50
CA GLU A 138 11.54 16.27 17.58
C GLU A 138 10.07 16.69 17.72
N VAL A 139 9.21 16.04 16.96
CA VAL A 139 7.75 16.17 17.09
C VAL A 139 7.15 14.77 17.16
N VAL A 140 6.10 14.62 17.94
CA VAL A 140 5.30 13.40 17.93
C VAL A 140 4.22 13.59 16.90
N ALA A 141 4.10 12.65 15.95
CA ALA A 141 3.04 12.68 14.96
C ALA A 141 1.70 12.39 15.67
N GLU A 142 0.92 13.43 15.91
CA GLU A 142 -0.43 13.29 16.48
C GLU A 142 -1.36 12.87 15.34
N ASN A 143 -1.81 11.62 15.34
CA ASN A 143 -2.89 11.16 14.48
C ASN A 143 -4.21 11.80 14.96
N THR A 144 -4.48 13.01 14.51
CA THR A 144 -5.80 13.61 14.70
C THR A 144 -6.70 13.08 13.59
N PRO A 145 -7.65 12.16 13.87
CA PRO A 145 -8.65 11.81 12.88
C PRO A 145 -9.47 13.06 12.59
N ILE A 146 -9.52 13.46 11.33
CA ILE A 146 -10.41 14.54 10.88
C ILE A 146 -11.83 14.07 11.13
N GLN A 147 -12.42 14.49 12.25
CA GLN A 147 -13.84 14.34 12.49
C GLN A 147 -14.54 15.35 11.59
N THR A 148 -15.14 14.86 10.53
CA THR A 148 -16.08 15.63 9.73
C THR A 148 -17.25 15.97 10.66
N PRO A 149 -17.51 17.27 10.99
CA PRO A 149 -18.68 17.60 11.77
C PRO A 149 -19.91 17.25 10.93
N THR A 150 -20.65 16.23 11.37
CA THR A 150 -21.97 15.96 10.88
C THR A 150 -22.84 17.12 11.35
N ALA A 151 -23.22 17.99 10.43
CA ALA A 151 -24.22 19.02 10.70
C ALA A 151 -25.56 18.34 10.98
N GLU A 152 -25.83 18.08 12.24
CA GLU A 152 -27.15 17.69 12.71
C GLU A 152 -27.98 18.97 12.82
N GLU A 153 -28.72 19.24 11.75
CA GLU A 153 -29.67 20.31 11.66
C GLU A 153 -30.91 19.92 12.51
N SER A 154 -30.84 20.24 13.80
CA SER A 154 -32.01 20.16 14.69
C SER A 154 -32.83 21.41 14.53
N GLY A 155 -33.73 21.43 13.51
CA GLY A 155 -34.76 22.40 13.35
C GLY A 155 -35.96 22.11 14.28
N THR A 156 -35.94 22.66 15.49
CA THR A 156 -37.14 22.72 16.32
C THR A 156 -37.94 23.96 15.95
N VAL A 157 -38.94 23.83 15.10
CA VAL A 157 -39.94 24.86 14.88
C VAL A 157 -41.00 24.67 15.94
N THR A 158 -41.00 25.54 16.96
CA THR A 158 -42.13 25.70 17.88
C THR A 158 -43.01 26.81 17.31
N GLY A 159 -44.14 26.41 16.74
CA GLY A 159 -45.19 27.37 16.41
C GLY A 159 -46.06 27.64 17.64
N ASP A 160 -46.39 28.88 17.80
CA ASP A 160 -47.52 29.35 18.58
C ASP A 160 -48.27 30.43 17.77
#